data_847e46272085a4f8cf43ffd7b38ec96b
#
_entry.id   847e46272085a4f8cf43ffd7b38ec96b
#
_cell.length_a   1.000
_cell.length_b   1.000
_cell.length_c   1.000
_cell.angle_alpha   90.00
_cell.angle_beta   90.00
_cell.angle_gamma   90.00
#
_symmetry.space_group_name_H-M   'P 1'
#
loop_
_entity.id
_entity.type
_entity.pdbx_description
1 polymer ?
#
loop_
_entity_poly.entity_id
_entity_poly.type
_entity_poly.pdbx_seq_one_letter_code
_entity_poly.pdbx_strand_id
1 'polypeptide(L)'
;KSARAIAIDISQKALKIAFRNAVKIGVKKRIKFLSRSIDQKLSGKFDIIVSNPPYIKRNELIHLAKDIRNYEPKIALDGGNDGLDVIKKVIYKSKYILKINGMLALEIGNKQHKKVSQILEKENFRVVDLIKDYKSNVRCIISKLKH
;
A
#
# COMPACT_ATOMS: atom_id res chain seq x y z
N LYS A 1 18.80 -12.41 10.99
CA LYS A 1 17.90 -11.30 11.28
C LYS A 1 16.45 -11.82 11.25
N SER A 2 15.65 -11.47 12.26
CA SER A 2 14.43 -12.16 12.66
C SER A 2 13.11 -11.60 12.06
N ALA A 3 13.17 -10.66 11.10
CA ALA A 3 11.96 -10.07 10.52
C ALA A 3 11.11 -11.13 9.79
N ARG A 4 9.80 -11.12 10.08
CA ARG A 4 8.78 -11.94 9.41
C ARG A 4 7.76 -11.04 8.75
N ALA A 5 7.15 -11.49 7.66
CA ALA A 5 6.17 -10.71 6.91
C ALA A 5 4.94 -11.54 6.55
N ILE A 6 3.82 -10.84 6.36
CA ILE A 6 2.64 -11.36 5.67
C ILE A 6 2.48 -10.51 4.41
N ALA A 7 2.49 -11.16 3.26
CA ALA A 7 2.20 -10.55 1.96
C ALA A 7 0.76 -10.88 1.56
N ILE A 8 -0.03 -9.87 1.27
CA ILE A 8 -1.41 -10.04 0.80
C ILE A 8 -1.58 -9.43 -0.59
N ASP A 9 -2.32 -10.09 -1.43
CA ASP A 9 -2.78 -9.58 -2.72
C ASP A 9 -4.05 -10.32 -3.11
N ILE A 10 -4.93 -9.67 -3.85
CA ILE A 10 -6.13 -10.30 -4.43
C ILE A 10 -5.78 -11.16 -5.65
N SER A 11 -4.68 -10.84 -6.33
CA SER A 11 -4.18 -11.56 -7.50
C SER A 11 -3.33 -12.75 -7.09
N GLN A 12 -3.83 -13.95 -7.31
CA GLN A 12 -3.03 -15.17 -7.13
C GLN A 12 -1.81 -15.21 -8.07
N LYS A 13 -1.90 -14.59 -9.27
CA LYS A 13 -0.76 -14.47 -10.20
C LYS A 13 0.34 -13.62 -9.59
N ALA A 14 0.01 -12.46 -9.02
CA ALA A 14 0.97 -11.60 -8.32
C ALA A 14 1.62 -12.32 -7.14
N LEU A 15 0.84 -13.02 -6.32
CA LEU A 15 1.36 -13.81 -5.20
C LEU A 15 2.30 -14.95 -5.65
N LYS A 16 2.00 -15.61 -6.77
CA LYS A 16 2.92 -16.62 -7.33
C LYS A 16 4.27 -16.02 -7.73
N ILE A 17 4.27 -14.83 -8.32
CA ILE A 17 5.51 -14.11 -8.69
C ILE A 17 6.26 -13.69 -7.42
N ALA A 18 5.56 -13.08 -6.45
CA ALA A 18 6.14 -12.68 -5.17
C ALA A 18 6.77 -13.89 -4.43
N PHE A 19 6.10 -15.03 -4.44
CA PHE A 19 6.62 -16.27 -3.87
C PHE A 19 7.90 -16.74 -4.57
N ARG A 20 7.93 -16.77 -5.92
CA ARG A 20 9.14 -17.11 -6.67
C ARG A 20 10.30 -16.19 -6.36
N ASN A 21 10.04 -14.88 -6.28
CA ASN A 21 11.04 -13.89 -5.92
C ASN A 21 11.59 -14.13 -4.50
N ALA A 22 10.71 -14.42 -3.54
CA ALA A 22 11.10 -14.73 -2.16
C ALA A 22 11.96 -16.01 -2.06
N VAL A 23 11.69 -17.02 -2.90
CA VAL A 23 12.55 -18.21 -3.03
C VAL A 23 13.91 -17.83 -3.58
N LYS A 24 13.94 -17.08 -4.70
CA LYS A 24 15.18 -16.67 -5.37
C LYS A 24 16.12 -15.90 -4.45
N ILE A 25 15.62 -15.04 -3.58
CA ILE A 25 16.42 -14.24 -2.64
C ILE A 25 16.53 -14.88 -1.25
N GLY A 26 16.09 -16.12 -1.07
CA GLY A 26 16.29 -16.91 0.16
C GLY A 26 15.45 -16.49 1.37
N VAL A 27 14.38 -15.70 1.19
CA VAL A 27 13.55 -15.18 2.29
C VAL A 27 12.19 -15.87 2.44
N LYS A 28 11.87 -16.84 1.59
CA LYS A 28 10.55 -17.52 1.53
C LYS A 28 10.08 -18.04 2.89
N LYS A 29 11.00 -18.62 3.70
CA LYS A 29 10.65 -19.17 5.02
C LYS A 29 10.18 -18.10 6.03
N ARG A 30 10.40 -16.82 5.76
CA ARG A 30 10.04 -15.68 6.61
C ARG A 30 8.78 -14.95 6.15
N ILE A 31 8.18 -15.35 5.01
CA ILE A 31 7.03 -14.67 4.42
C ILE A 31 5.86 -15.64 4.32
N LYS A 32 4.70 -15.25 4.85
CA LYS A 32 3.42 -15.90 4.63
C LYS A 32 2.67 -15.17 3.51
N PHE A 33 2.27 -15.89 2.46
CA PHE A 33 1.52 -15.35 1.33
C PHE A 33 0.04 -15.69 1.47
N LEU A 34 -0.84 -14.69 1.37
CA LEU A 34 -2.29 -14.86 1.53
C LEU A 34 -3.03 -14.19 0.38
N SER A 35 -3.84 -14.96 -0.34
CA SER A 35 -4.77 -14.40 -1.35
C SER A 35 -5.95 -13.78 -0.63
N ARG A 36 -5.88 -12.45 -0.39
CA ARG A 36 -6.90 -11.71 0.36
C ARG A 36 -7.00 -10.26 -0.09
N SER A 37 -8.22 -9.72 -0.02
CA SER A 37 -8.45 -8.28 -0.08
C SER A 37 -8.06 -7.63 1.25
N ILE A 38 -7.67 -6.35 1.20
CA ILE A 38 -7.49 -5.52 2.40
C ILE A 38 -8.77 -5.40 3.23
N ASP A 39 -9.94 -5.58 2.62
CA ASP A 39 -11.23 -5.54 3.32
C ASP A 39 -11.46 -6.76 4.21
N GLN A 40 -10.77 -7.86 3.95
CA GLN A 40 -10.89 -9.08 4.76
C GLN A 40 -10.14 -8.95 6.08
N LYS A 41 -10.58 -9.73 7.07
CA LYS A 41 -9.99 -9.74 8.42
C LYS A 41 -8.55 -10.26 8.36
N LEU A 42 -7.60 -9.44 8.80
CA LEU A 42 -6.23 -9.83 9.09
C LEU A 42 -6.07 -9.90 10.61
N SER A 43 -5.50 -11.01 11.08
CA SER A 43 -5.22 -11.20 12.52
C SER A 43 -3.76 -10.86 12.81
N GLY A 44 -3.52 -10.30 13.99
CA GLY A 44 -2.19 -9.95 14.47
C GLY A 44 -1.98 -8.45 14.63
N LYS A 45 -0.86 -8.11 15.24
CA LYS A 45 -0.38 -6.73 15.40
C LYS A 45 1.00 -6.62 14.75
N PHE A 46 1.16 -5.63 13.90
CA PHE A 46 2.35 -5.43 13.07
C PHE A 46 3.16 -4.21 13.53
N ASP A 47 4.46 -4.32 13.42
CA ASP A 47 5.38 -3.20 13.68
C ASP A 47 5.36 -2.21 12.51
N ILE A 48 5.24 -2.75 11.27
CA ILE A 48 5.27 -1.97 10.04
C ILE A 48 4.27 -2.55 9.04
N ILE A 49 3.53 -1.68 8.36
CA ILE A 49 2.73 -1.98 7.18
C ILE A 49 3.30 -1.19 6.02
N VAL A 50 3.51 -1.86 4.89
CA VAL A 50 3.93 -1.22 3.62
C VAL A 50 2.89 -1.53 2.57
N SER A 51 2.44 -0.52 1.83
CA SER A 51 1.47 -0.70 0.76
C SER A 51 1.74 0.24 -0.42
N ASN A 52 1.57 -0.31 -1.63
CA ASN A 52 1.44 0.45 -2.86
C ASN A 52 0.02 0.18 -3.41
N PRO A 53 -1.00 0.87 -2.92
CA PRO A 53 -2.37 0.67 -3.35
C PRO A 53 -2.63 1.36 -4.69
N PRO A 54 -3.63 0.94 -5.49
CA PRO A 54 -4.06 1.67 -6.65
C PRO A 54 -4.50 3.09 -6.24
N TYR A 55 -4.01 4.09 -6.98
CA TYR A 55 -4.20 5.51 -6.66
C TYR A 55 -4.57 6.39 -7.87
N ILE A 56 -4.77 5.79 -9.05
CA ILE A 56 -5.15 6.54 -10.26
C ILE A 56 -6.67 6.77 -10.23
N LYS A 57 -7.09 8.00 -10.53
CA LYS A 57 -8.52 8.29 -10.63
C LYS A 57 -9.13 7.53 -11.81
N ARG A 58 -10.34 7.03 -11.62
CA ARG A 58 -11.02 6.19 -12.61
C ARG A 58 -11.14 6.87 -13.99
N ASN A 59 -11.40 8.16 -14.03
CA ASN A 59 -11.49 8.93 -15.27
C ASN A 59 -10.12 9.18 -15.93
N GLU A 60 -9.02 9.05 -15.20
CA GLU A 60 -7.67 9.21 -15.73
C GLU A 60 -7.11 7.91 -16.35
N LEU A 61 -7.73 6.74 -16.06
CA LEU A 61 -7.28 5.44 -16.57
C LEU A 61 -7.23 5.37 -18.10
N ILE A 62 -8.15 6.04 -18.79
CA ILE A 62 -8.22 6.07 -20.27
C ILE A 62 -7.07 6.86 -20.88
N HIS A 63 -6.46 7.77 -20.13
CA HIS A 63 -5.37 8.64 -20.58
C HIS A 63 -3.98 8.07 -20.28
N LEU A 64 -3.91 6.89 -19.66
CA LEU A 64 -2.63 6.23 -19.39
C LEU A 64 -1.93 5.84 -20.70
N ALA A 65 -0.60 5.77 -20.65
CA ALA A 65 0.20 5.24 -21.74
C ALA A 65 -0.29 3.86 -22.16
N LYS A 66 -0.25 3.57 -23.47
CA LYS A 66 -0.77 2.31 -24.04
C LYS A 66 -0.21 1.07 -23.33
N ASP A 67 1.08 1.09 -22.98
CA ASP A 67 1.74 -0.03 -22.32
C ASP A 67 1.12 -0.31 -20.94
N ILE A 68 0.91 0.74 -20.14
CA ILE A 68 0.27 0.59 -18.82
C ILE A 68 -1.18 0.10 -19.01
N ARG A 69 -1.93 0.74 -19.89
CA ARG A 69 -3.35 0.43 -20.12
C ARG A 69 -3.58 -0.98 -20.65
N ASN A 70 -2.67 -1.50 -21.48
CA ASN A 70 -2.83 -2.79 -22.15
C ASN A 70 -2.28 -3.97 -21.32
N TYR A 71 -1.27 -3.73 -20.49
CA TYR A 71 -0.56 -4.81 -19.79
C TYR A 71 -0.79 -4.82 -18.28
N GLU A 72 -1.15 -3.67 -17.67
CA GLU A 72 -1.44 -3.62 -16.23
C GLU A 72 -2.93 -3.91 -15.95
N PRO A 73 -3.25 -4.79 -14.99
CA PRO A 73 -4.63 -5.02 -14.60
C PRO A 73 -5.29 -3.74 -14.09
N LYS A 74 -6.47 -3.38 -14.59
CA LYS A 74 -7.21 -2.18 -14.14
C LYS A 74 -7.38 -2.12 -12.63
N ILE A 75 -7.61 -3.26 -11.98
CA ILE A 75 -7.78 -3.35 -10.53
C ILE A 75 -6.51 -2.95 -9.75
N ALA A 76 -5.34 -3.05 -10.37
CA ALA A 76 -4.07 -2.63 -9.77
C ALA A 76 -3.83 -1.12 -9.91
N LEU A 77 -4.63 -0.42 -10.72
CA LEU A 77 -4.47 0.99 -11.05
C LEU A 77 -5.62 1.86 -10.50
N ASP A 78 -6.88 1.34 -10.53
CA ASP A 78 -8.10 2.09 -10.19
C ASP A 78 -8.20 2.39 -8.69
N GLY A 79 -7.87 3.61 -8.31
CA GLY A 79 -8.01 4.14 -6.96
C GLY A 79 -9.40 4.73 -6.66
N GLY A 80 -10.38 4.57 -7.58
CA GLY A 80 -11.72 5.13 -7.42
C GLY A 80 -11.88 6.52 -8.01
N ASN A 81 -12.96 7.20 -7.65
CA ASN A 81 -13.31 8.49 -8.27
C ASN A 81 -12.28 9.60 -8.00
N ASP A 82 -11.76 9.65 -6.79
CA ASP A 82 -10.75 10.64 -6.38
C ASP A 82 -9.32 10.06 -6.31
N GLY A 83 -9.14 8.77 -6.65
CA GLY A 83 -7.88 8.05 -6.56
C GLY A 83 -7.47 7.70 -5.12
N LEU A 84 -8.38 7.84 -4.15
CA LEU A 84 -8.06 7.65 -2.73
C LEU A 84 -8.85 6.53 -2.06
N ASP A 85 -9.75 5.85 -2.78
CA ASP A 85 -10.66 4.87 -2.17
C ASP A 85 -9.91 3.71 -1.52
N VAL A 86 -8.90 3.16 -2.21
CA VAL A 86 -8.11 2.06 -1.66
C VAL A 86 -7.13 2.56 -0.59
N ILE A 87 -6.55 3.75 -0.77
CA ILE A 87 -5.70 4.40 0.25
C ILE A 87 -6.46 4.57 1.57
N LYS A 88 -7.69 5.10 1.52
CA LYS A 88 -8.57 5.25 2.70
C LYS A 88 -8.77 3.90 3.41
N LYS A 89 -9.06 2.84 2.66
CA LYS A 89 -9.23 1.48 3.20
C LYS A 89 -7.95 0.98 3.88
N VAL A 90 -6.79 1.15 3.25
CA VAL A 90 -5.50 0.74 3.82
C VAL A 90 -5.25 1.49 5.12
N ILE A 91 -5.41 2.81 5.15
CA ILE A 91 -5.20 3.62 6.36
C ILE A 91 -6.15 3.15 7.49
N TYR A 92 -7.44 3.04 7.19
CA TYR A 92 -8.44 2.59 8.16
C TYR A 92 -8.12 1.21 8.74
N LYS A 93 -7.80 0.22 7.89
CA LYS A 93 -7.46 -1.12 8.35
C LYS A 93 -6.15 -1.15 9.13
N SER A 94 -5.17 -0.38 8.72
CA SER A 94 -3.87 -0.29 9.40
C SER A 94 -4.00 0.16 10.85
N LYS A 95 -4.91 1.07 11.16
CA LYS A 95 -5.22 1.52 12.52
C LYS A 95 -5.52 0.36 13.48
N TYR A 96 -6.19 -0.68 13.01
CA TYR A 96 -6.61 -1.81 13.86
C TYR A 96 -5.55 -2.92 13.95
N ILE A 97 -4.63 -2.99 13.03
CA ILE A 97 -3.65 -4.08 12.95
C ILE A 97 -2.20 -3.63 13.20
N LEU A 98 -1.94 -2.33 13.28
CA LEU A 98 -0.65 -1.83 13.76
C LEU A 98 -0.58 -1.90 15.29
N LYS A 99 0.62 -2.10 15.80
CA LYS A 99 0.96 -1.82 17.19
C LYS A 99 0.91 -0.31 17.44
N ILE A 100 0.79 0.10 18.67
CA ILE A 100 1.02 1.49 19.08
C ILE A 100 2.45 1.88 18.67
N ASN A 101 2.62 3.07 18.10
CA ASN A 101 3.85 3.53 17.46
C ASN A 101 4.30 2.71 16.23
N GLY A 102 3.50 1.76 15.76
CA GLY A 102 3.74 1.06 14.50
C GLY A 102 3.69 2.00 13.31
N MET A 103 4.42 1.68 12.25
CA MET A 103 4.58 2.53 11.08
C MET A 103 3.73 2.05 9.91
N LEU A 104 3.16 3.00 9.19
CA LEU A 104 2.53 2.80 7.90
C LEU A 104 3.30 3.56 6.83
N ALA A 105 3.81 2.84 5.82
CA ALA A 105 4.44 3.39 4.63
C ALA A 105 3.52 3.20 3.43
N LEU A 106 3.12 4.29 2.80
CA LEU A 106 2.20 4.30 1.66
C LEU A 106 2.85 4.93 0.44
N GLU A 107 2.85 4.22 -0.67
CA GLU A 107 3.04 4.86 -1.98
C GLU A 107 1.75 5.60 -2.37
N ILE A 108 1.90 6.77 -2.99
CA ILE A 108 0.81 7.65 -3.38
C ILE A 108 1.02 8.22 -4.77
N GLY A 109 -0.06 8.65 -5.41
CA GLY A 109 -0.02 9.38 -6.66
C GLY A 109 0.52 10.80 -6.52
N ASN A 110 0.94 11.37 -7.64
CA ASN A 110 1.40 12.75 -7.69
C ASN A 110 0.33 13.72 -7.12
N LYS A 111 0.79 14.70 -6.33
CA LYS A 111 -0.06 15.73 -5.67
C LYS A 111 -1.08 15.20 -4.65
N GLN A 112 -1.10 13.92 -4.31
CA GLN A 112 -2.04 13.37 -3.32
C GLN A 112 -1.59 13.59 -1.87
N HIS A 113 -0.32 13.91 -1.61
CA HIS A 113 0.26 13.95 -0.25
C HIS A 113 -0.53 14.80 0.75
N LYS A 114 -1.02 15.99 0.36
CA LYS A 114 -1.80 16.87 1.27
C LYS A 114 -3.09 16.18 1.73
N LYS A 115 -3.86 15.62 0.79
CA LYS A 115 -5.12 14.92 1.09
C LYS A 115 -4.89 13.66 1.92
N VAL A 116 -3.86 12.87 1.57
CA VAL A 116 -3.52 11.64 2.29
C VAL A 116 -3.04 11.97 3.71
N SER A 117 -2.25 13.04 3.91
CA SER A 117 -1.86 13.50 5.26
C SER A 117 -3.08 13.87 6.11
N GLN A 118 -4.05 14.58 5.56
CA GLN A 118 -5.30 14.91 6.27
C GLN A 118 -6.10 13.66 6.67
N ILE A 119 -6.15 12.64 5.79
CA ILE A 119 -6.82 11.37 6.10
C ILE A 119 -6.09 10.63 7.22
N LEU A 120 -4.75 10.57 7.15
CA LEU A 120 -3.91 9.97 8.18
C LEU A 120 -4.13 10.62 9.55
N GLU A 121 -4.15 11.95 9.61
CA GLU A 121 -4.39 12.69 10.85
C GLU A 121 -5.76 12.40 11.45
N LYS A 122 -6.81 12.37 10.63
CA LYS A 122 -8.18 12.01 11.06
C LYS A 122 -8.26 10.58 11.61
N GLU A 123 -7.45 9.67 11.07
CA GLU A 123 -7.41 8.27 11.52
C GLU A 123 -6.37 8.02 12.62
N ASN A 124 -5.95 9.08 13.31
CA ASN A 124 -5.04 9.01 14.46
C ASN A 124 -3.61 8.60 14.11
N PHE A 125 -3.14 8.93 12.90
CA PHE A 125 -1.75 8.81 12.52
C PHE A 125 -1.04 10.17 12.58
N ARG A 126 0.26 10.15 12.84
CA ARG A 126 1.16 11.29 12.67
C ARG A 126 2.07 11.04 11.47
N VAL A 127 2.06 11.94 10.49
CA VAL A 127 3.03 11.90 9.39
C VAL A 127 4.43 12.17 9.97
N VAL A 128 5.37 11.31 9.59
CA VAL A 128 6.77 11.36 10.08
C VAL A 128 7.69 11.80 8.97
N ASP A 129 7.43 11.37 7.73
CA ASP A 129 8.30 11.68 6.60
C ASP A 129 7.52 11.68 5.28
N LEU A 130 8.03 12.44 4.30
CA LEU A 130 7.53 12.54 2.94
C LEU A 130 8.69 12.29 1.96
N ILE A 131 8.74 11.11 1.39
CA ILE A 131 9.82 10.70 0.50
C ILE A 131 9.48 11.09 -0.94
N LYS A 132 10.43 11.75 -1.60
CA LYS A 132 10.30 12.23 -2.98
C LYS A 132 10.98 11.29 -3.97
N ASP A 133 10.46 11.25 -5.18
CA ASP A 133 11.11 10.63 -6.34
C ASP A 133 12.22 11.54 -6.93
N TYR A 134 12.92 11.05 -7.95
CA TYR A 134 13.97 11.81 -8.64
C TYR A 134 13.48 13.10 -9.32
N LYS A 135 12.16 13.25 -9.52
CA LYS A 135 11.54 14.47 -10.05
C LYS A 135 11.02 15.39 -8.95
N SER A 136 11.42 15.15 -7.70
CA SER A 136 10.99 15.90 -6.50
C SER A 136 9.50 15.81 -6.18
N ASN A 137 8.75 14.87 -6.77
CA ASN A 137 7.37 14.61 -6.39
C ASN A 137 7.33 13.71 -5.14
N VAL A 138 6.47 14.03 -4.19
CA VAL A 138 6.22 13.13 -3.05
C VAL A 138 5.56 11.85 -3.54
N ARG A 139 6.22 10.72 -3.30
CA ARG A 139 5.78 9.38 -3.75
C ARG A 139 5.53 8.41 -2.62
N CYS A 140 6.04 8.69 -1.43
CA CYS A 140 5.77 7.84 -0.28
C CYS A 140 5.53 8.71 0.96
N ILE A 141 4.56 8.31 1.79
CA ILE A 141 4.28 8.89 3.10
C ILE A 141 4.59 7.84 4.15
N ILE A 142 5.41 8.23 5.11
CA ILE A 142 5.67 7.44 6.32
C ILE A 142 4.87 8.08 7.46
N SER A 143 4.08 7.27 8.16
CA SER A 143 3.30 7.73 9.30
C SER A 143 3.38 6.74 10.46
N LYS A 144 3.15 7.22 11.68
CA LYS A 144 3.06 6.43 12.92
C LYS A 144 1.66 6.49 13.49
N LEU A 145 1.15 5.36 13.96
CA LEU A 145 -0.08 5.31 14.75
C LEU A 145 0.18 5.99 16.11
N LYS A 146 -0.65 6.96 16.45
CA LYS A 146 -0.64 7.64 17.76
C LYS A 146 -1.20 6.70 18.86
N HIS A 147 -0.98 7.09 20.10
CA HIS A 147 -1.58 6.46 21.28
C HIS A 147 -3.09 6.67 21.35
#